data_a0ec8026d6f870291101a55c18022dd0
#
_entry.id   a0ec8026d6f870291101a55c18022dd0
#
_cell.length_a   1.000
_cell.length_b   1.000
_cell.length_c   1.000
_cell.angle_alpha   90.00
_cell.angle_beta   90.00
_cell.angle_gamma   90.00
#
_symmetry.space_group_name_H-M   'P 1'
#
loop_
_entity.id
_entity.type
_entity.pdbx_description
1 polymer ?
#
loop_
_entity_poly.entity_id
_entity_poly.type
_entity_poly.pdbx_seq_one_letter_code
_entity_poly.pdbx_strand_id
1 'polypeptide(L)'
;MSFDYIRKLPTPDEIREQYPVPDSLVPIKQKRDAEIRDVLTGKSDKLLVIIGPCSADNEDAVCDYIHRLAKVNDKVSDRLILIPRIYTNKPRTTGDGYKGIVHQPDPEKKEDFLHGLIAMRHMHIRALSETGLSAADEMLYPENWGYVSDILSYVAIGARSVEDPVSYTHLTLPTIPLV
;
A
#
# COMPACT_ATOMS: atom_id res chain seq x y z
N MET A 1 -23.23 -16.73 -17.12
CA MET A 1 -21.92 -16.88 -16.47
C MET A 1 -22.16 -17.48 -15.11
N SER A 2 -21.52 -18.61 -14.81
CA SER A 2 -21.53 -19.19 -13.46
C SER A 2 -20.34 -18.62 -12.69
N PHE A 3 -20.56 -18.28 -11.42
CA PHE A 3 -19.50 -17.89 -10.51
C PHE A 3 -19.19 -19.10 -9.63
N ASP A 4 -17.94 -19.51 -9.57
CA ASP A 4 -17.48 -20.53 -8.64
C ASP A 4 -16.91 -19.85 -7.40
N TYR A 5 -17.55 -20.08 -6.25
CA TYR A 5 -17.04 -19.62 -4.96
C TYR A 5 -15.90 -20.53 -4.50
N ILE A 6 -14.68 -20.02 -4.53
CA ILE A 6 -13.50 -20.78 -4.11
C ILE A 6 -13.36 -20.73 -2.58
N ARG A 7 -13.50 -19.54 -1.98
CA ARG A 7 -13.28 -19.33 -0.54
C ARG A 7 -13.89 -18.01 -0.09
N LYS A 8 -14.44 -17.98 1.12
CA LYS A 8 -14.75 -16.71 1.82
C LYS A 8 -13.46 -16.15 2.42
N LEU A 9 -13.16 -14.90 2.14
CA LEU A 9 -12.07 -14.18 2.77
C LEU A 9 -12.53 -13.57 4.09
N PRO A 10 -11.65 -13.46 5.10
CA PRO A 10 -11.91 -12.66 6.29
C PRO A 10 -12.16 -11.21 5.90
N THR A 11 -12.96 -10.52 6.69
CA THR A 11 -13.18 -9.09 6.51
C THR A 11 -11.91 -8.29 6.86
N PRO A 12 -11.78 -7.05 6.37
CA PRO A 12 -10.68 -6.18 6.76
C PRO A 12 -10.54 -6.01 8.28
N ASP A 13 -11.65 -5.93 9.02
CA ASP A 13 -11.65 -5.79 10.48
C ASP A 13 -11.09 -7.05 11.14
N GLU A 14 -11.52 -8.24 10.74
CA GLU A 14 -10.99 -9.51 11.26
C GLU A 14 -9.48 -9.64 11.03
N ILE A 15 -8.98 -9.23 9.87
CA ILE A 15 -7.53 -9.25 9.58
C ILE A 15 -6.78 -8.20 10.42
N ARG A 16 -7.33 -6.99 10.60
CA ARG A 16 -6.71 -5.96 11.44
C ARG A 16 -6.68 -6.35 12.92
N GLU A 17 -7.72 -7.01 13.42
CA GLU A 17 -7.75 -7.55 14.79
C GLU A 17 -6.74 -8.68 14.99
N GLN A 18 -6.60 -9.56 14.00
CA GLN A 18 -5.66 -10.68 14.08
C GLN A 18 -4.19 -10.25 13.92
N TYR A 19 -3.94 -9.23 13.12
CA TYR A 19 -2.60 -8.69 12.84
C TYR A 19 -2.59 -7.16 13.09
N PRO A 20 -2.74 -6.71 14.34
CA PRO A 20 -2.85 -5.30 14.65
C PRO A 20 -1.55 -4.53 14.38
N VAL A 21 -1.69 -3.25 14.06
CA VAL A 21 -0.55 -2.32 14.09
C VAL A 21 -0.17 -2.11 15.55
N PRO A 22 1.11 -2.28 15.93
CA PRO A 22 1.57 -1.97 17.27
C PRO A 22 1.23 -0.54 17.68
N ASP A 23 0.75 -0.33 18.89
CA ASP A 23 0.35 0.99 19.41
C ASP A 23 1.47 2.04 19.31
N SER A 24 2.73 1.61 19.42
CA SER A 24 3.89 2.48 19.28
C SER A 24 4.04 3.08 17.88
N LEU A 25 3.46 2.46 16.85
CA LEU A 25 3.54 2.93 15.46
C LEU A 25 2.41 3.92 15.11
N VAL A 26 1.31 3.92 15.87
CA VAL A 26 0.16 4.78 15.60
C VAL A 26 0.55 6.26 15.55
N PRO A 27 1.29 6.82 16.54
CA PRO A 27 1.68 8.23 16.49
C PRO A 27 2.66 8.54 15.35
N ILE A 28 3.51 7.58 14.96
CA ILE A 28 4.42 7.74 13.82
C ILE A 28 3.60 7.87 12.54
N LYS A 29 2.66 6.97 12.31
CA LYS A 29 1.78 7.00 11.14
C LYS A 29 0.94 8.29 11.11
N GLN A 30 0.35 8.70 12.23
CA GLN A 30 -0.45 9.91 12.32
C GLN A 30 0.38 11.17 11.97
N LYS A 31 1.62 11.25 12.44
CA LYS A 31 2.54 12.31 12.07
C LYS A 31 2.81 12.34 10.57
N ARG A 32 3.11 11.18 9.99
CA ARG A 32 3.36 11.06 8.54
C ARG A 32 2.14 11.46 7.71
N ASP A 33 0.95 11.04 8.12
CA ASP A 33 -0.30 11.44 7.47
C ASP A 33 -0.54 12.95 7.51
N ALA A 34 -0.23 13.58 8.64
CA ALA A 34 -0.35 15.02 8.80
C ALA A 34 0.65 15.76 7.87
N GLU A 35 1.90 15.33 7.83
CA GLU A 35 2.92 15.90 6.95
C GLU A 35 2.52 15.82 5.47
N ILE A 36 2.02 14.66 5.02
CA ILE A 36 1.55 14.46 3.64
C ILE A 36 0.33 15.34 3.35
N ARG A 37 -0.63 15.38 4.27
CA ARG A 37 -1.82 16.23 4.15
C ARG A 37 -1.47 17.71 4.03
N ASP A 38 -0.50 18.16 4.80
CA ASP A 38 -0.08 19.57 4.78
C ASP A 38 0.50 19.95 3.42
N VAL A 39 1.25 19.06 2.77
CA VAL A 39 1.70 19.29 1.38
C VAL A 39 0.52 19.32 0.41
N LEU A 40 -0.37 18.32 0.46
CA LEU A 40 -1.52 18.23 -0.45
C LEU A 40 -2.51 19.37 -0.29
N THR A 41 -2.56 20.00 0.87
CA THR A 41 -3.43 21.15 1.15
C THR A 41 -2.73 22.50 1.01
N GLY A 42 -1.47 22.53 0.56
CA GLY A 42 -0.71 23.76 0.37
C GLY A 42 -0.26 24.45 1.65
N LYS A 43 -0.27 23.75 2.80
CA LYS A 43 0.23 24.25 4.08
C LYS A 43 1.74 24.07 4.25
N SER A 44 2.34 23.25 3.42
CA SER A 44 3.78 22.97 3.41
C SER A 44 4.31 23.08 2.00
N ASP A 45 5.46 23.73 1.84
CA ASP A 45 6.18 23.89 0.56
C ASP A 45 7.08 22.67 0.22
N LYS A 46 7.05 21.63 1.06
CA LYS A 46 7.82 20.40 0.78
C LYS A 46 7.26 19.67 -0.43
N LEU A 47 8.12 18.91 -1.09
CA LEU A 47 7.70 18.03 -2.19
C LEU A 47 7.48 16.60 -1.70
N LEU A 48 6.42 15.97 -2.17
CA LEU A 48 6.20 14.54 -1.97
C LEU A 48 6.99 13.75 -3.01
N VAL A 49 7.76 12.77 -2.55
CA VAL A 49 8.53 11.86 -3.41
C VAL A 49 8.17 10.42 -3.06
N ILE A 50 7.39 9.79 -3.94
CA ILE A 50 7.02 8.38 -3.83
C ILE A 50 8.07 7.58 -4.61
N ILE A 51 8.90 6.81 -3.92
CA ILE A 51 10.06 6.15 -4.52
C ILE A 51 10.26 4.74 -3.96
N GLY A 52 10.52 3.79 -4.85
CA GLY A 52 10.77 2.39 -4.48
C GLY A 52 10.87 1.47 -5.68
N PRO A 53 11.01 0.17 -5.45
CA PRO A 53 11.08 -0.84 -6.51
C PRO A 53 9.76 -0.89 -7.32
N CYS A 54 9.83 -1.48 -8.49
CA CYS A 54 8.66 -1.64 -9.37
C CYS A 54 7.61 -2.59 -8.77
N SER A 55 8.05 -3.60 -8.00
CA SER A 55 7.20 -4.60 -7.35
C SER A 55 7.87 -5.02 -6.05
N ALA A 56 7.06 -5.17 -5.01
CA ALA A 56 7.50 -5.73 -3.73
C ALA A 56 7.23 -7.24 -3.76
N ASP A 57 8.25 -8.01 -4.12
CA ASP A 57 8.19 -9.46 -4.25
C ASP A 57 9.04 -10.20 -3.20
N ASN A 58 9.95 -9.50 -2.55
CA ASN A 58 10.79 -10.02 -1.50
C ASN A 58 10.86 -9.01 -0.34
N GLU A 59 10.34 -9.41 0.82
CA GLU A 59 10.20 -8.55 1.99
C GLU A 59 11.55 -8.03 2.49
N ASP A 60 12.58 -8.90 2.57
CA ASP A 60 13.90 -8.51 3.07
C ASP A 60 14.59 -7.50 2.14
N ALA A 61 14.49 -7.72 0.83
CA ALA A 61 15.05 -6.80 -0.16
C ALA A 61 14.34 -5.44 -0.13
N VAL A 62 13.02 -5.44 0.06
CA VAL A 62 12.22 -4.20 0.20
C VAL A 62 12.62 -3.47 1.48
N CYS A 63 12.72 -4.17 2.61
CA CYS A 63 13.12 -3.55 3.87
C CYS A 63 14.55 -3.00 3.83
N ASP A 64 15.52 -3.71 3.23
CA ASP A 64 16.89 -3.17 3.02
C ASP A 64 16.86 -1.88 2.20
N TYR A 65 16.07 -1.85 1.12
CA TYR A 65 15.89 -0.62 0.33
C TYR A 65 15.35 0.52 1.18
N ILE A 66 14.32 0.27 2.00
CA ILE A 66 13.67 1.31 2.80
C ILE A 66 14.59 1.80 3.92
N HIS A 67 15.42 0.93 4.51
CA HIS A 67 16.46 1.34 5.46
C HIS A 67 17.47 2.32 4.83
N ARG A 68 17.87 2.08 3.59
CA ARG A 68 18.72 3.03 2.84
C ARG A 68 18.00 4.33 2.57
N LEU A 69 16.70 4.25 2.22
CA LEU A 69 15.87 5.42 2.00
C LEU A 69 15.68 6.25 3.28
N ALA A 70 15.54 5.62 4.44
CA ALA A 70 15.46 6.30 5.73
C ALA A 70 16.71 7.16 6.01
N LYS A 71 17.90 6.63 5.71
CA LYS A 71 19.17 7.40 5.83
C LYS A 71 19.23 8.59 4.87
N VAL A 72 18.58 8.52 3.72
CA VAL A 72 18.45 9.65 2.81
C VAL A 72 17.42 10.64 3.34
N ASN A 73 16.29 10.15 3.88
CA ASN A 73 15.26 10.98 4.48
C ASN A 73 15.82 11.91 5.56
N ASP A 74 16.74 11.42 6.41
CA ASP A 74 17.39 12.22 7.45
C ASP A 74 18.12 13.46 6.89
N LYS A 75 18.57 13.39 5.64
CA LYS A 75 19.34 14.46 4.98
C LYS A 75 18.47 15.44 4.19
N VAL A 76 17.25 15.05 3.82
CA VAL A 76 16.41 15.83 2.90
C VAL A 76 15.04 16.18 3.47
N SER A 77 14.76 15.75 4.69
CA SER A 77 13.46 15.92 5.35
C SER A 77 13.05 17.36 5.61
N ASP A 78 13.96 18.30 5.48
CA ASP A 78 13.68 19.74 5.50
C ASP A 78 12.91 20.21 4.26
N ARG A 79 13.09 19.54 3.11
CA ARG A 79 12.51 19.91 1.82
C ARG A 79 11.64 18.86 1.18
N LEU A 80 11.87 17.58 1.50
CA LEU A 80 11.19 16.45 0.88
C LEU A 80 10.46 15.62 1.93
N ILE A 81 9.32 15.06 1.54
CA ILE A 81 8.65 13.99 2.25
C ILE A 81 8.81 12.73 1.41
N LEU A 82 9.71 11.84 1.82
CA LEU A 82 9.92 10.58 1.15
C LEU A 82 8.86 9.56 1.59
N ILE A 83 8.18 8.97 0.63
CA ILE A 83 7.19 7.93 0.84
C ILE A 83 7.70 6.66 0.15
N PRO A 84 8.09 5.63 0.92
CA PRO A 84 8.50 4.36 0.33
C PRO A 84 7.40 3.78 -0.55
N ARG A 85 7.74 3.42 -1.78
CA ARG A 85 6.85 2.72 -2.67
C ARG A 85 6.99 1.22 -2.44
N ILE A 86 5.95 0.60 -1.89
CA ILE A 86 5.85 -0.84 -1.66
C ILE A 86 4.63 -1.33 -2.42
N TYR A 87 4.76 -1.52 -3.72
CA TYR A 87 3.67 -1.97 -4.56
C TYR A 87 3.55 -3.50 -4.51
N THR A 88 2.55 -3.96 -3.77
CA THR A 88 2.30 -5.39 -3.48
C THR A 88 1.50 -6.09 -4.56
N ASN A 89 0.91 -5.35 -5.47
CA ASN A 89 0.21 -5.86 -6.65
C ASN A 89 1.06 -5.69 -7.91
N LYS A 90 0.95 -6.67 -8.83
CA LYS A 90 1.60 -6.59 -10.14
C LYS A 90 0.57 -6.83 -11.23
N PRO A 91 0.13 -5.77 -11.93
CA PRO A 91 -0.81 -5.92 -13.02
C PRO A 91 -0.19 -6.71 -14.18
N ARG A 92 -0.92 -7.69 -14.71
CA ARG A 92 -0.51 -8.51 -15.85
C ARG A 92 -1.57 -8.48 -16.94
N THR A 93 -1.25 -7.90 -18.09
CA THR A 93 -2.18 -7.77 -19.23
C THR A 93 -2.56 -9.13 -19.80
N THR A 94 -1.61 -10.05 -19.88
CA THR A 94 -1.82 -11.42 -20.41
C THR A 94 -2.31 -12.40 -19.37
N GLY A 95 -2.32 -12.01 -18.09
CA GLY A 95 -2.64 -12.93 -16.99
C GLY A 95 -1.50 -13.86 -16.58
N ASP A 96 -0.41 -13.91 -17.35
CA ASP A 96 0.74 -14.79 -17.10
C ASP A 96 1.81 -14.13 -16.23
N GLY A 97 2.54 -14.95 -15.46
CA GLY A 97 3.66 -14.55 -14.62
C GLY A 97 3.25 -14.07 -13.24
N TYR A 98 4.24 -13.73 -12.44
CA TYR A 98 4.07 -13.31 -11.05
C TYR A 98 3.16 -12.08 -10.90
N LYS A 99 2.13 -12.19 -10.05
CA LYS A 99 1.06 -11.18 -9.89
C LYS A 99 1.21 -10.27 -8.67
N GLY A 100 2.34 -10.32 -8.01
CA GLY A 100 2.60 -9.57 -6.78
C GLY A 100 2.30 -10.38 -5.52
N ILE A 101 2.83 -9.90 -4.39
CA ILE A 101 2.78 -10.62 -3.11
C ILE A 101 1.34 -10.84 -2.61
N VAL A 102 0.41 -9.95 -2.96
CA VAL A 102 -1.01 -10.09 -2.58
C VAL A 102 -1.65 -11.33 -3.21
N HIS A 103 -1.27 -11.68 -4.43
CA HIS A 103 -1.81 -12.87 -5.10
C HIS A 103 -0.97 -14.10 -4.87
N GLN A 104 0.34 -13.91 -4.79
CA GLN A 104 1.32 -14.99 -4.76
C GLN A 104 2.44 -14.63 -3.77
N PRO A 105 2.19 -14.81 -2.46
CA PRO A 105 3.16 -14.46 -1.42
C PRO A 105 4.46 -15.27 -1.50
N ASP A 106 4.41 -16.47 -2.08
CA ASP A 106 5.55 -17.30 -2.41
C ASP A 106 5.61 -17.46 -3.94
N PRO A 107 6.61 -16.86 -4.62
CA PRO A 107 6.72 -16.93 -6.08
C PRO A 107 6.83 -18.35 -6.66
N GLU A 108 7.28 -19.31 -5.85
CA GLU A 108 7.45 -20.72 -6.25
C GLU A 108 6.16 -21.56 -6.07
N LYS A 109 5.13 -20.99 -5.43
CA LYS A 109 3.89 -21.68 -5.13
C LYS A 109 2.71 -21.14 -5.94
N LYS A 110 1.58 -21.85 -5.86
CA LYS A 110 0.32 -21.40 -6.42
C LYS A 110 -0.17 -20.14 -5.70
N GLU A 111 -1.04 -19.42 -6.38
CA GLU A 111 -1.70 -18.23 -5.83
C GLU A 111 -2.43 -18.57 -4.51
N ASP A 112 -2.23 -17.71 -3.50
CA ASP A 112 -2.93 -17.76 -2.22
C ASP A 112 -3.22 -16.33 -1.74
N PHE A 113 -4.37 -15.85 -2.13
CA PHE A 113 -4.77 -14.47 -1.88
C PHE A 113 -4.90 -14.14 -0.38
N LEU A 114 -5.35 -15.09 0.45
CA LEU A 114 -5.45 -14.84 1.89
C LEU A 114 -4.07 -14.64 2.53
N HIS A 115 -3.15 -15.55 2.28
CA HIS A 115 -1.78 -15.40 2.77
C HIS A 115 -1.09 -14.18 2.15
N GLY A 116 -1.47 -13.82 0.92
CA GLY A 116 -1.01 -12.60 0.27
C GLY A 116 -1.45 -11.32 0.98
N LEU A 117 -2.71 -11.23 1.40
CA LEU A 117 -3.21 -10.11 2.21
C LEU A 117 -2.47 -9.99 3.55
N ILE A 118 -2.20 -11.12 4.20
CA ILE A 118 -1.44 -11.16 5.45
C ILE A 118 0.01 -10.73 5.21
N ALA A 119 0.65 -11.24 4.16
CA ALA A 119 2.03 -10.88 3.81
C ALA A 119 2.16 -9.39 3.46
N MET A 120 1.23 -8.84 2.69
CA MET A 120 1.14 -7.40 2.41
C MET A 120 1.11 -6.59 3.71
N ARG A 121 0.23 -6.96 4.64
CA ARG A 121 0.09 -6.26 5.90
C ARG A 121 1.35 -6.33 6.75
N HIS A 122 1.97 -7.51 6.86
CA HIS A 122 3.22 -7.72 7.61
C HIS A 122 4.36 -6.87 7.03
N MET A 123 4.53 -6.84 5.71
CA MET A 123 5.56 -6.05 5.05
C MET A 123 5.41 -4.55 5.35
N HIS A 124 4.21 -4.02 5.30
CA HIS A 124 3.97 -2.60 5.62
C HIS A 124 4.18 -2.28 7.10
N ILE A 125 3.75 -3.16 8.02
CA ILE A 125 4.02 -3.01 9.46
C ILE A 125 5.52 -3.03 9.73
N ARG A 126 6.24 -3.99 9.15
CA ARG A 126 7.70 -4.12 9.30
C ARG A 126 8.42 -2.89 8.78
N ALA A 127 8.09 -2.43 7.57
CA ALA A 127 8.68 -1.24 6.98
C ALA A 127 8.51 0.00 7.88
N LEU A 128 7.30 0.24 8.38
CA LEU A 128 7.02 1.33 9.30
C LEU A 128 7.77 1.17 10.64
N SER A 129 7.77 -0.03 11.20
CA SER A 129 8.42 -0.33 12.49
C SER A 129 9.93 -0.12 12.44
N GLU A 130 10.58 -0.58 11.38
CA GLU A 130 12.04 -0.55 11.27
C GLU A 130 12.58 0.82 10.85
N THR A 131 11.77 1.66 10.19
CA THR A 131 12.27 2.89 9.55
C THR A 131 11.53 4.16 9.93
N GLY A 132 10.35 4.07 10.52
CA GLY A 132 9.49 5.22 10.78
C GLY A 132 8.88 5.85 9.52
N LEU A 133 9.06 5.24 8.35
CA LEU A 133 8.50 5.71 7.08
C LEU A 133 7.25 4.92 6.73
N SER A 134 6.10 5.57 6.75
CA SER A 134 4.87 4.99 6.21
C SER A 134 4.90 4.96 4.68
N ALA A 135 4.37 3.89 4.11
CA ALA A 135 4.53 3.59 2.69
C ALA A 135 3.33 4.02 1.83
N ALA A 136 3.57 3.92 0.51
CA ALA A 136 2.56 3.93 -0.52
C ALA A 136 2.40 2.53 -1.11
N ASP A 137 1.15 2.13 -1.40
CA ASP A 137 0.86 0.94 -2.19
C ASP A 137 -0.09 1.27 -3.34
N GLU A 138 -0.12 0.40 -4.36
CA GLU A 138 -1.04 0.51 -5.49
C GLU A 138 -2.20 -0.47 -5.31
N MET A 139 -3.41 0.05 -5.29
CA MET A 139 -4.61 -0.77 -5.23
C MET A 139 -5.10 -1.07 -6.66
N LEU A 140 -4.91 -2.32 -7.10
CA LEU A 140 -5.57 -2.82 -8.31
C LEU A 140 -7.03 -3.17 -8.02
N TYR A 141 -7.31 -3.54 -6.79
CA TYR A 141 -8.65 -3.77 -6.27
C TYR A 141 -8.87 -2.80 -5.10
N PRO A 142 -9.69 -1.75 -5.26
CA PRO A 142 -9.92 -0.73 -4.24
C PRO A 142 -10.36 -1.30 -2.89
N GLU A 143 -11.05 -2.44 -2.90
CA GLU A 143 -11.51 -3.17 -1.72
C GLU A 143 -10.36 -3.59 -0.80
N ASN A 144 -9.16 -3.80 -1.37
CA ASN A 144 -7.96 -4.15 -0.59
C ASN A 144 -7.50 -3.04 0.36
N TRP A 145 -7.92 -1.80 0.12
CA TRP A 145 -7.65 -0.67 1.00
C TRP A 145 -8.03 -0.95 2.46
N GLY A 146 -9.17 -1.58 2.69
CA GLY A 146 -9.65 -1.90 4.03
C GLY A 146 -8.64 -2.68 4.88
N TYR A 147 -7.82 -3.54 4.26
CA TYR A 147 -6.85 -4.39 4.97
C TYR A 147 -5.58 -3.64 5.43
N VAL A 148 -5.31 -2.45 4.91
CA VAL A 148 -4.08 -1.68 5.18
C VAL A 148 -4.33 -0.20 5.45
N SER A 149 -5.58 0.21 5.61
CA SER A 149 -5.97 1.61 5.82
C SER A 149 -5.37 2.24 7.08
N ASP A 150 -5.04 1.43 8.07
CA ASP A 150 -4.41 1.83 9.32
C ASP A 150 -2.87 1.91 9.26
N ILE A 151 -2.26 1.53 8.13
CA ILE A 151 -0.80 1.49 7.96
C ILE A 151 -0.32 2.44 6.86
N LEU A 152 -1.00 2.44 5.71
CA LEU A 152 -0.59 3.23 4.54
C LEU A 152 -0.89 4.71 4.71
N SER A 153 0.03 5.56 4.27
CA SER A 153 -0.17 7.01 4.22
C SER A 153 -0.46 7.54 2.82
N TYR A 154 -0.26 6.73 1.81
CA TYR A 154 -0.58 7.08 0.42
C TYR A 154 -1.04 5.84 -0.34
N VAL A 155 -2.03 6.02 -1.20
CA VAL A 155 -2.54 4.96 -2.07
C VAL A 155 -2.60 5.48 -3.50
N ALA A 156 -2.01 4.72 -4.42
CA ALA A 156 -2.23 4.90 -5.84
C ALA A 156 -3.33 3.94 -6.29
N ILE A 157 -4.28 4.43 -7.07
CA ILE A 157 -5.26 3.58 -7.72
C ILE A 157 -4.73 3.21 -9.08
N GLY A 158 -4.63 1.90 -9.34
CA GLY A 158 -4.14 1.41 -10.62
C GLY A 158 -5.04 1.81 -11.78
N ALA A 159 -4.46 2.22 -12.90
CA ALA A 159 -5.20 2.70 -14.07
C ALA A 159 -6.28 1.71 -14.54
N ARG A 160 -5.99 0.41 -14.44
CA ARG A 160 -6.95 -0.64 -14.83
C ARG A 160 -8.15 -0.75 -13.90
N SER A 161 -7.96 -0.44 -12.63
CA SER A 161 -9.06 -0.41 -11.66
C SER A 161 -9.99 0.77 -11.93
N VAL A 162 -9.46 1.86 -12.46
CA VAL A 162 -10.26 3.05 -12.85
C VAL A 162 -11.07 2.78 -14.11
N GLU A 163 -10.62 1.88 -14.98
CA GLU A 163 -11.36 1.45 -16.18
C GLU A 163 -12.48 0.47 -15.88
N ASP A 164 -12.46 -0.21 -14.73
CA ASP A 164 -13.55 -1.08 -14.31
C ASP A 164 -14.79 -0.23 -13.95
N PRO A 165 -15.99 -0.54 -14.50
CA PRO A 165 -17.20 0.25 -14.27
C PRO A 165 -17.56 0.41 -12.80
N VAL A 166 -17.31 -0.61 -11.97
CA VAL A 166 -17.58 -0.55 -10.52
C VAL A 166 -16.59 0.39 -9.83
N SER A 167 -15.30 0.20 -10.10
CA SER A 167 -14.25 1.05 -9.55
C SER A 167 -14.40 2.50 -10.01
N TYR A 168 -14.72 2.72 -11.29
CA TYR A 168 -14.98 4.05 -11.81
C TYR A 168 -16.15 4.73 -11.08
N THR A 169 -17.25 4.03 -10.89
CA THR A 169 -18.43 4.57 -10.20
C THR A 169 -18.12 4.93 -8.74
N HIS A 170 -17.39 4.07 -8.03
CA HIS A 170 -17.07 4.28 -6.61
C HIS A 170 -15.96 5.30 -6.38
N LEU A 171 -15.00 5.43 -7.29
CA LEU A 171 -13.83 6.29 -7.12
C LEU A 171 -13.99 7.67 -7.73
N THR A 172 -14.77 7.82 -8.81
CA THR A 172 -14.89 9.10 -9.50
C THR A 172 -16.04 9.97 -9.01
N LEU A 173 -17.15 9.38 -8.59
CA LEU A 173 -18.29 10.15 -8.08
C LEU A 173 -17.97 10.96 -6.81
N PRO A 174 -17.22 10.42 -5.83
CA PRO A 174 -16.85 11.19 -4.65
C PRO A 174 -15.74 12.23 -4.89
N THR A 175 -15.00 12.14 -5.98
CA THR A 175 -13.87 13.04 -6.28
C THR A 175 -14.25 14.26 -7.11
N ILE A 176 -15.49 14.39 -7.55
CA ILE A 176 -15.94 15.62 -8.19
C ILE A 176 -16.06 16.66 -7.08
N PRO A 177 -15.17 17.67 -7.03
CA PRO A 177 -15.36 18.77 -6.09
C PRO A 177 -16.68 19.45 -6.47
N LEU A 178 -17.59 19.47 -5.53
CA LEU A 178 -18.73 20.35 -5.61
C LEU A 178 -18.18 21.78 -5.54
N VAL A 179 -18.15 22.43 -6.70
CA VAL A 179 -17.84 23.85 -6.82
C VAL A 179 -19.02 24.66 -6.30
#